data_457d0a96704f910880c185bc0558a90b
#
_entry.id   457d0a96704f910880c185bc0558a90b
#
_cell.length_a   1.000
_cell.length_b   1.000
_cell.length_c   1.000
_cell.angle_alpha   90.00
_cell.angle_beta   90.00
_cell.angle_gamma   90.00
#
_symmetry.space_group_name_H-M   'P 1'
#
loop_
_entity.id
_entity.type
_entity.pdbx_description
1 polymer ?
#
loop_
_entity_poly.entity_id
_entity_poly.type
_entity_poly.pdbx_seq_one_letter_code
_entity_poly.pdbx_strand_id
1 'polypeptide(L)'
;MTTSRSDRAAEEFKDAARRVFARRGYTATKITDITAEAGRATGGIYRYFDSKAAVLRALADDFLDARHERVVHASGHGHTMGTEQDVRDHVRAYWKSYQDYLAEMVAIYEAAASDPQFAEIQQQIRAKDLTIWRAHIKELRAHLGVPTTSSGVLAEMV
;
A
#
# COMPACT_ATOMS: atom_id res chain seq x y z
N MET A 1 -7.04 -24.04 0.53
CA MET A 1 -5.72 -24.14 1.19
C MET A 1 -5.91 -23.86 2.68
N THR A 2 -5.51 -24.79 3.56
CA THR A 2 -5.72 -24.65 5.01
C THR A 2 -4.58 -23.80 5.56
N THR A 3 -4.87 -22.56 5.95
CA THR A 3 -3.90 -21.66 6.63
C THR A 3 -3.38 -22.35 7.88
N SER A 4 -2.06 -22.47 8.03
CA SER A 4 -1.47 -23.14 9.18
C SER A 4 -1.74 -22.34 10.46
N ARG A 5 -1.65 -23.01 11.63
CA ARG A 5 -1.78 -22.31 12.94
C ARG A 5 -0.70 -21.22 13.07
N SER A 6 0.45 -21.42 12.47
CA SER A 6 1.55 -20.46 12.42
C SER A 6 1.15 -19.21 11.63
N ASP A 7 0.61 -19.39 10.41
CA ASP A 7 0.23 -18.29 9.54
C ASP A 7 -0.86 -17.43 10.17
N ARG A 8 -1.84 -18.07 10.83
CA ARG A 8 -2.91 -17.36 11.56
C ARG A 8 -2.35 -16.46 12.67
N ALA A 9 -1.36 -16.93 13.40
CA ALA A 9 -0.76 -16.14 14.48
C ALA A 9 0.05 -14.95 13.94
N ALA A 10 0.74 -15.10 12.81
CA ALA A 10 1.43 -14.00 12.14
C ALA A 10 0.42 -12.95 11.64
N GLU A 11 -0.70 -13.38 11.04
CA GLU A 11 -1.78 -12.46 10.62
C GLU A 11 -2.39 -11.70 11.79
N GLU A 12 -2.65 -12.34 12.92
CA GLU A 12 -3.17 -11.66 14.12
C GLU A 12 -2.23 -10.56 14.63
N PHE A 13 -0.90 -10.75 14.54
CA PHE A 13 0.07 -9.71 14.88
C PHE A 13 0.09 -8.59 13.84
N LYS A 14 -0.02 -8.90 12.55
CA LYS A 14 -0.13 -7.90 11.48
C LYS A 14 -1.39 -7.04 11.64
N ASP A 15 -2.53 -7.65 11.91
CA ASP A 15 -3.79 -6.95 12.14
C ASP A 15 -3.73 -6.04 13.39
N ALA A 16 -3.11 -6.53 14.46
CA ALA A 16 -2.88 -5.72 15.64
C ALA A 16 -1.96 -4.53 15.36
N ALA A 17 -0.89 -4.76 14.59
CA ALA A 17 0.03 -3.69 14.20
C ALA A 17 -0.67 -2.62 13.35
N ARG A 18 -1.51 -2.99 12.37
CA ARG A 18 -2.33 -2.04 11.60
C ARG A 18 -3.13 -1.11 12.50
N ARG A 19 -3.85 -1.70 13.48
CA ARG A 19 -4.66 -0.92 14.43
C ARG A 19 -3.82 -0.01 15.33
N VAL A 20 -2.67 -0.48 15.79
CA VAL A 20 -1.78 0.32 16.65
C VAL A 20 -1.13 1.44 15.85
N PHE A 21 -0.61 1.16 14.65
CA PHE A 21 -0.03 2.19 13.76
C PHE A 21 -1.06 3.25 13.38
N ALA A 22 -2.31 2.86 13.08
CA ALA A 22 -3.38 3.82 12.79
C ALA A 22 -3.67 4.78 13.95
N ARG A 23 -3.57 4.30 15.20
CA ARG A 23 -3.88 5.12 16.40
C ARG A 23 -2.72 5.95 16.91
N ARG A 24 -1.48 5.45 16.80
CA ARG A 24 -0.30 6.03 17.48
C ARG A 24 0.82 6.45 16.53
N GLY A 25 0.74 6.10 15.26
CA GLY A 25 1.83 6.18 14.31
C GLY A 25 2.89 5.08 14.53
N TYR A 26 3.75 4.90 13.54
CA TYR A 26 4.82 3.90 13.61
C TYR A 26 5.87 4.26 14.65
N THR A 27 6.32 5.51 14.67
CA THR A 27 7.44 5.96 15.51
C THR A 27 7.14 5.76 17.00
N ALA A 28 5.93 6.11 17.46
CA ALA A 28 5.54 5.98 18.85
C ALA A 28 5.15 4.56 19.28
N THR A 29 5.00 3.62 18.34
CA THR A 29 4.59 2.23 18.63
C THR A 29 5.78 1.39 19.09
N LYS A 30 5.54 0.57 20.11
CA LYS A 30 6.46 -0.47 20.61
C LYS A 30 5.93 -1.85 20.28
N ILE A 31 6.82 -2.87 20.27
CA ILE A 31 6.42 -4.28 20.09
C ILE A 31 5.40 -4.71 21.15
N THR A 32 5.56 -4.21 22.38
CA THR A 32 4.64 -4.49 23.50
C THR A 32 3.22 -3.97 23.24
N ASP A 33 3.07 -2.85 22.52
CA ASP A 33 1.76 -2.31 22.16
C ASP A 33 1.05 -3.24 21.16
N ILE A 34 1.81 -3.78 20.19
CA ILE A 34 1.29 -4.72 19.18
C ILE A 34 0.85 -6.03 19.85
N THR A 35 1.67 -6.57 20.74
CA THR A 35 1.34 -7.85 21.42
C THR A 35 0.18 -7.69 22.40
N ALA A 36 0.07 -6.56 23.09
CA ALA A 36 -1.07 -6.25 23.94
C ALA A 36 -2.37 -6.12 23.13
N GLU A 37 -2.32 -5.44 21.97
CA GLU A 37 -3.44 -5.32 21.04
C GLU A 37 -3.87 -6.68 20.47
N ALA A 38 -2.92 -7.59 20.22
CA ALA A 38 -3.18 -8.95 19.75
C ALA A 38 -3.69 -9.88 20.86
N GLY A 39 -3.72 -9.44 22.13
CA GLY A 39 -4.06 -10.27 23.27
C GLY A 39 -3.06 -11.42 23.52
N ARG A 40 -1.78 -11.23 23.18
CA ARG A 40 -0.74 -12.26 23.23
C ARG A 40 0.47 -11.82 24.06
N ALA A 41 1.18 -12.80 24.62
CA ALA A 41 2.43 -12.54 25.34
C ALA A 41 3.52 -12.00 24.39
N THR A 42 4.31 -11.02 24.88
CA THR A 42 5.35 -10.34 24.09
C THR A 42 6.37 -11.31 23.48
N GLY A 43 6.77 -12.37 24.17
CA GLY A 43 7.69 -13.37 23.63
C GLY A 43 7.16 -14.14 22.42
N GLY A 44 5.82 -14.17 22.21
CA GLY A 44 5.19 -14.89 21.12
C GLY A 44 5.43 -14.27 19.75
N ILE A 45 5.57 -12.96 19.65
CA ILE A 45 5.77 -12.25 18.39
C ILE A 45 7.14 -12.55 17.76
N TYR A 46 8.18 -12.74 18.58
CA TYR A 46 9.56 -12.98 18.11
C TYR A 46 9.74 -14.31 17.39
N ARG A 47 8.74 -15.19 17.38
CA ARG A 47 8.73 -16.39 16.55
C ARG A 47 8.41 -16.10 15.07
N TYR A 48 7.89 -14.92 14.77
CA TYR A 48 7.40 -14.50 13.46
C TYR A 48 8.11 -13.24 12.96
N PHE A 49 8.40 -12.32 13.85
CA PHE A 49 8.94 -11.00 13.52
C PHE A 49 10.01 -10.59 14.54
N ASP A 50 11.22 -10.37 14.06
CA ASP A 50 12.36 -10.02 14.91
C ASP A 50 12.28 -8.58 15.48
N SER A 51 11.47 -7.73 14.86
CA SER A 51 11.36 -6.31 15.24
C SER A 51 10.03 -5.70 14.77
N LYS A 52 9.73 -4.50 15.27
CA LYS A 52 8.63 -3.67 14.74
C LYS A 52 8.81 -3.38 13.25
N ALA A 53 10.03 -3.18 12.79
CA ALA A 53 10.35 -2.98 11.39
C ALA A 53 10.02 -4.22 10.54
N ALA A 54 10.29 -5.43 11.06
CA ALA A 54 9.92 -6.68 10.38
C ALA A 54 8.40 -6.83 10.23
N VAL A 55 7.63 -6.42 11.23
CA VAL A 55 6.14 -6.40 11.12
C VAL A 55 5.70 -5.42 10.03
N LEU A 56 6.25 -4.20 10.03
CA LEU A 56 5.89 -3.19 9.01
C LEU A 56 6.31 -3.63 7.60
N ARG A 57 7.45 -4.30 7.47
CA ARG A 57 7.88 -4.86 6.18
C ARG A 57 6.89 -5.89 5.65
N ALA A 58 6.45 -6.84 6.49
CA ALA A 58 5.45 -7.82 6.09
C ALA A 58 4.12 -7.16 5.68
N LEU A 59 3.72 -6.08 6.35
CA LEU A 59 2.55 -5.28 5.97
C LEU A 59 2.76 -4.55 4.62
N ALA A 60 3.97 -4.07 4.35
CA ALA A 60 4.31 -3.43 3.08
C ALA A 60 4.30 -4.45 1.93
N ASP A 61 4.79 -5.66 2.16
CA ASP A 61 4.75 -6.75 1.18
C ASP A 61 3.30 -7.13 0.84
N ASP A 62 2.44 -7.33 1.85
CA ASP A 62 1.00 -7.57 1.65
C ASP A 62 0.33 -6.46 0.83
N PHE A 63 0.67 -5.21 1.13
CA PHE A 63 0.14 -4.05 0.39
C PHE A 63 0.58 -4.06 -1.07
N LEU A 64 1.86 -4.32 -1.34
CA LEU A 64 2.41 -4.38 -2.70
C LEU A 64 1.79 -5.53 -3.50
N ASP A 65 1.59 -6.69 -2.87
CA ASP A 65 0.95 -7.87 -3.49
C ASP A 65 -0.52 -7.59 -3.81
N ALA A 66 -1.28 -7.06 -2.87
CA ALA A 66 -2.68 -6.69 -3.08
C ALA A 66 -2.84 -5.65 -4.20
N ARG A 67 -1.91 -4.71 -4.33
CA ARG A 67 -1.88 -3.75 -5.44
C ARG A 67 -1.56 -4.43 -6.76
N HIS A 68 -0.62 -5.36 -6.78
CA HIS A 68 -0.28 -6.11 -7.99
C HIS A 68 -1.48 -6.89 -8.52
N GLU A 69 -2.18 -7.61 -7.66
CA GLU A 69 -3.41 -8.34 -8.01
C GLU A 69 -4.49 -7.41 -8.57
N ARG A 70 -4.72 -6.24 -7.94
CA ARG A 70 -5.70 -5.26 -8.42
C ARG A 70 -5.34 -4.70 -9.81
N VAL A 71 -4.06 -4.41 -10.06
CA VAL A 71 -3.61 -3.94 -11.39
C VAL A 71 -3.79 -5.03 -12.44
N VAL A 72 -3.44 -6.28 -12.14
CA VAL A 72 -3.63 -7.41 -13.06
C VAL A 72 -5.11 -7.63 -13.36
N HIS A 73 -5.98 -7.59 -12.34
CA HIS A 73 -7.42 -7.73 -12.55
C HIS A 73 -8.04 -6.53 -13.29
N ALA A 74 -7.59 -5.31 -13.03
CA ALA A 74 -8.03 -4.12 -13.75
C ALA A 74 -7.62 -4.18 -15.23
N SER A 75 -6.42 -4.64 -15.53
CA SER A 75 -5.93 -4.81 -16.90
C SER A 75 -6.70 -5.88 -17.69
N GLY A 76 -7.24 -6.91 -17.00
CA GLY A 76 -8.05 -7.97 -17.63
C GLY A 76 -9.48 -7.56 -18.02
N HIS A 77 -9.98 -6.42 -17.56
CA HIS A 77 -11.35 -5.94 -17.81
C HIS A 77 -11.43 -4.76 -18.79
N GLY A 78 -10.35 -4.49 -19.56
CA GLY A 78 -10.38 -3.47 -20.61
C GLY A 78 -10.81 -2.08 -20.09
N HIS A 79 -10.20 -1.61 -19.00
CA HIS A 79 -10.39 -0.23 -18.53
C HIS A 79 -9.88 0.74 -19.60
N THR A 80 -10.77 1.14 -20.46
CA THR A 80 -10.51 2.27 -21.37
C THR A 80 -10.84 3.55 -20.62
N MET A 81 -9.87 4.44 -20.48
CA MET A 81 -10.06 5.79 -19.92
C MET A 81 -10.63 6.70 -21.02
N GLY A 82 -11.85 6.43 -21.48
CA GLY A 82 -12.46 7.12 -22.61
C GLY A 82 -13.52 8.13 -22.25
N THR A 83 -14.13 8.01 -21.06
CA THR A 83 -15.24 8.86 -20.63
C THR A 83 -14.95 9.52 -19.29
N GLU A 84 -15.68 10.61 -18.99
CA GLU A 84 -15.63 11.24 -17.66
C GLU A 84 -16.00 10.26 -16.55
N GLN A 85 -16.94 9.34 -16.81
CA GLN A 85 -17.35 8.32 -15.85
C GLN A 85 -16.22 7.33 -15.55
N ASP A 86 -15.47 6.92 -16.57
CA ASP A 86 -14.30 6.03 -16.38
C ASP A 86 -13.26 6.68 -15.47
N VAL A 87 -12.99 7.99 -15.67
CA VAL A 87 -12.08 8.76 -14.81
C VAL A 87 -12.59 8.81 -13.36
N ARG A 88 -13.88 9.10 -13.16
CA ARG A 88 -14.49 9.17 -11.83
C ARG A 88 -14.41 7.82 -11.10
N ASP A 89 -14.71 6.75 -11.79
CA ASP A 89 -14.69 5.40 -11.21
C ASP A 89 -13.28 4.96 -10.89
N HIS A 90 -12.32 5.30 -11.76
CA HIS A 90 -10.91 5.02 -11.51
C HIS A 90 -10.36 5.80 -10.30
N VAL A 91 -10.63 7.10 -10.20
CA VAL A 91 -10.22 7.93 -9.07
C VAL A 91 -10.88 7.42 -7.77
N ARG A 92 -12.15 7.03 -7.82
CA ARG A 92 -12.85 6.46 -6.64
C ARG A 92 -12.23 5.14 -6.20
N ALA A 93 -11.91 4.24 -7.13
CA ALA A 93 -11.27 2.95 -6.85
C ALA A 93 -9.86 3.15 -6.27
N TYR A 94 -9.08 4.08 -6.84
CA TYR A 94 -7.76 4.46 -6.35
C TYR A 94 -7.83 5.03 -4.93
N TRP A 95 -8.75 5.97 -4.68
CA TRP A 95 -8.96 6.55 -3.36
C TRP A 95 -9.37 5.50 -2.31
N LYS A 96 -10.28 4.60 -2.69
CA LYS A 96 -10.67 3.49 -1.80
C LYS A 96 -9.48 2.59 -1.47
N SER A 97 -8.64 2.28 -2.45
CA SER A 97 -7.41 1.52 -2.21
C SER A 97 -6.48 2.20 -1.21
N TYR A 98 -6.35 3.53 -1.30
CA TYR A 98 -5.57 4.31 -0.33
C TYR A 98 -6.16 4.28 1.07
N GLN A 99 -7.48 4.40 1.19
CA GLN A 99 -8.17 4.34 2.49
C GLN A 99 -8.00 2.98 3.16
N ASP A 100 -8.06 1.89 2.39
CA ASP A 100 -7.95 0.52 2.89
C ASP A 100 -6.55 0.23 3.50
N TYR A 101 -5.50 0.94 3.04
CA TYR A 101 -4.10 0.76 3.46
C TYR A 101 -3.45 2.01 4.04
N LEU A 102 -4.26 2.97 4.50
CA LEU A 102 -3.74 4.26 4.97
C LEU A 102 -2.77 4.11 6.15
N ALA A 103 -3.04 3.21 7.07
CA ALA A 103 -2.20 2.98 8.24
C ALA A 103 -0.80 2.48 7.85
N GLU A 104 -0.73 1.54 6.92
CA GLU A 104 0.52 1.01 6.40
C GLU A 104 1.29 2.07 5.62
N MET A 105 0.60 2.82 4.76
CA MET A 105 1.21 3.91 4.00
C MET A 105 1.85 4.96 4.91
N VAL A 106 1.11 5.46 5.88
CA VAL A 106 1.62 6.45 6.85
C VAL A 106 2.79 5.87 7.63
N ALA A 107 2.69 4.62 8.11
CA ALA A 107 3.76 3.96 8.85
C ALA A 107 5.04 3.78 8.00
N ILE A 108 4.90 3.44 6.71
CA ILE A 108 6.04 3.35 5.77
C ILE A 108 6.69 4.72 5.59
N TYR A 109 5.91 5.80 5.43
CA TYR A 109 6.44 7.16 5.29
C TYR A 109 7.15 7.63 6.55
N GLU A 110 6.63 7.34 7.74
CA GLU A 110 7.31 7.64 9.01
C GLU A 110 8.63 6.86 9.15
N ALA A 111 8.63 5.57 8.80
CA ALA A 111 9.80 4.72 8.88
C ALA A 111 10.90 5.14 7.86
N ALA A 112 10.50 5.56 6.67
CA ALA A 112 11.40 6.01 5.60
C ALA A 112 12.27 7.22 6.00
N ALA A 113 11.82 8.02 6.97
CA ALA A 113 12.60 9.15 7.47
C ALA A 113 13.90 8.73 8.20
N SER A 114 13.99 7.48 8.67
CA SER A 114 15.13 6.99 9.47
C SER A 114 15.67 5.62 9.03
N ASP A 115 14.98 4.91 8.15
CA ASP A 115 15.35 3.57 7.68
C ASP A 115 15.39 3.52 6.15
N PRO A 116 16.60 3.38 5.53
CA PRO A 116 16.76 3.35 4.08
C PRO A 116 15.93 2.25 3.38
N GLN A 117 15.66 1.13 4.04
CA GLN A 117 14.87 0.06 3.45
C GLN A 117 13.41 0.50 3.22
N PHE A 118 12.84 1.28 4.14
CA PHE A 118 11.51 1.85 3.95
C PHE A 118 11.49 3.00 2.95
N ALA A 119 12.59 3.76 2.83
CA ALA A 119 12.73 4.75 1.77
C ALA A 119 12.71 4.10 0.37
N GLU A 120 13.35 2.93 0.19
CA GLU A 120 13.27 2.16 -1.05
C GLU A 120 11.84 1.66 -1.33
N ILE A 121 11.14 1.12 -0.33
CA ILE A 121 9.73 0.71 -0.46
C ILE A 121 8.85 1.89 -0.88
N GLN A 122 9.02 3.04 -0.24
CA GLN A 122 8.30 4.28 -0.59
C GLN A 122 8.55 4.68 -2.05
N GLN A 123 9.81 4.64 -2.51
CA GLN A 123 10.16 4.93 -3.90
C GLN A 123 9.52 3.94 -4.88
N GLN A 124 9.50 2.65 -4.55
CA GLN A 124 8.85 1.62 -5.38
C GLN A 124 7.34 1.86 -5.50
N ILE A 125 6.67 2.21 -4.41
CA ILE A 125 5.25 2.55 -4.40
C ILE A 125 5.02 3.75 -5.34
N ARG A 126 5.77 4.83 -5.16
CA ARG A 126 5.67 6.04 -5.98
C ARG A 126 5.95 5.77 -7.46
N ALA A 127 6.98 5.00 -7.79
CA ALA A 127 7.32 4.67 -9.17
C ALA A 127 6.20 3.87 -9.86
N LYS A 128 5.60 2.91 -9.16
CA LYS A 128 4.45 2.15 -9.68
C LYS A 128 3.24 3.05 -9.92
N ASP A 129 2.92 3.94 -8.98
CA ASP A 129 1.83 4.90 -9.12
C ASP A 129 2.03 5.80 -10.33
N LEU A 130 3.19 6.40 -10.47
CA LEU A 130 3.52 7.25 -11.62
C LEU A 130 3.39 6.50 -12.94
N THR A 131 3.79 5.23 -13.00
CA THR A 131 3.69 4.42 -14.22
C THR A 131 2.23 4.19 -14.60
N ILE A 132 1.37 3.85 -13.64
CA ILE A 132 -0.06 3.63 -13.84
C ILE A 132 -0.73 4.94 -14.31
N TRP A 133 -0.50 6.04 -13.60
CA TRP A 133 -1.09 7.33 -13.95
C TRP A 133 -0.64 7.86 -15.32
N ARG A 134 0.63 7.67 -15.67
CA ARG A 134 1.14 8.04 -17.01
C ARG A 134 0.43 7.25 -18.12
N ALA A 135 0.20 5.95 -17.91
CA ALA A 135 -0.54 5.13 -18.87
C ALA A 135 -1.98 5.62 -19.03
N HIS A 136 -2.70 5.88 -17.95
CA HIS A 136 -4.08 6.38 -17.98
C HIS A 136 -4.20 7.77 -18.59
N ILE A 137 -3.28 8.69 -18.27
CA ILE A 137 -3.26 10.03 -18.88
C ILE A 137 -3.01 9.94 -20.39
N LYS A 138 -2.10 9.04 -20.82
CA LYS A 138 -1.82 8.82 -22.23
C LYS A 138 -3.06 8.33 -22.99
N GLU A 139 -3.77 7.37 -22.42
CA GLU A 139 -5.00 6.79 -22.99
C GLU A 139 -6.12 7.84 -23.08
N LEU A 140 -6.38 8.56 -21.99
CA LEU A 140 -7.38 9.62 -21.94
C LEU A 140 -7.11 10.71 -23.00
N ARG A 141 -5.85 11.13 -23.16
CA ARG A 141 -5.46 12.11 -24.18
C ARG A 141 -5.69 11.61 -25.59
N ALA A 142 -5.39 10.34 -25.87
CA ALA A 142 -5.66 9.74 -27.16
C ALA A 142 -7.16 9.78 -27.50
N HIS A 143 -8.02 9.52 -26.52
CA HIS A 143 -9.47 9.58 -26.67
C HIS A 143 -10.00 11.01 -26.90
N LEU A 144 -9.43 11.99 -26.19
CA LEU A 144 -9.85 13.39 -26.29
C LEU A 144 -9.21 14.16 -27.45
N GLY A 145 -8.32 13.53 -28.23
CA GLY A 145 -7.60 14.18 -29.31
C GLY A 145 -6.64 15.29 -28.87
N VAL A 146 -6.20 15.27 -27.60
CA VAL A 146 -5.29 16.29 -27.03
C VAL A 146 -3.84 15.95 -27.35
N PRO A 147 -3.04 16.90 -27.91
CA PRO A 147 -1.63 16.64 -28.22
C PRO A 147 -0.78 16.20 -27.03
N THR A 148 0.23 15.38 -27.30
CA THR A 148 1.10 14.72 -26.32
C THR A 148 2.18 15.61 -25.68
N THR A 149 1.97 16.90 -25.54
CA THR A 149 2.92 17.76 -24.84
C THR A 149 2.85 17.56 -23.32
N SER A 150 3.91 17.00 -22.72
CA SER A 150 4.15 16.93 -21.27
C SER A 150 3.21 16.06 -20.42
N SER A 151 3.01 14.78 -20.81
CA SER A 151 2.36 13.81 -19.89
C SER A 151 3.15 13.57 -18.58
N GLY A 152 4.45 13.90 -18.55
CA GLY A 152 5.29 13.80 -17.36
C GLY A 152 4.90 14.79 -16.25
N VAL A 153 4.66 16.05 -16.60
CA VAL A 153 4.37 17.11 -15.63
C VAL A 153 3.04 16.89 -14.91
N LEU A 154 2.00 16.41 -15.60
CA LEU A 154 0.70 16.14 -14.99
C LEU A 154 0.72 14.93 -14.02
N ALA A 155 1.57 13.94 -14.29
CA ALA A 155 1.71 12.77 -13.42
C ALA A 155 2.55 13.06 -12.17
N GLU A 156 3.37 14.12 -12.17
CA GLU A 156 4.16 14.56 -11.02
C GLU A 156 3.36 15.46 -10.07
N MET A 157 2.19 15.95 -10.49
CA MET A 157 1.31 16.80 -9.68
C MET A 157 0.30 16.00 -8.83
N VAL A 158 0.28 14.67 -8.93
CA VAL A 158 -0.58 13.76 -8.16
C VAL A 158 0.27 12.95 -7.18
#